data_21e8e30e88f0acac0934350eeae64605
#
_entry.id   21e8e30e88f0acac0934350eeae64605
#
_cell.length_a   1.000
_cell.length_b   1.000
_cell.length_c   1.000
_cell.angle_alpha   90.00
_cell.angle_beta   90.00
_cell.angle_gamma   90.00
#
_symmetry.space_group_name_H-M   'P 1'
#
loop_
_entity.id
_entity.type
_entity.pdbx_description
1 polymer ?
#
loop_
_entity_poly.entity_id
_entity_poly.type
_entity_poly.pdbx_seq_one_letter_code
_entity_poly.pdbx_strand_id
1 'polypeptide(L)'
;MFISVSASAVTQQSGSVGIEGKIPSNPPTQAATIDIPGNGQSFSTLPITVAGRCKTGLLVEIFKNNVFAGSVVCTNGSYSLKVDIFSGRNDLVARVYDDLNQAGPDSNTVSVTFNDGLPNTGPRVSLTSVYAKRGANPNANLSWPLTLSGGTGPYAVSVDWGDKSAPDLFSRQVAGDFDIQHVCGQSGIYNVTIKVTDANGSTAFLQVVAICNGSIQQSATTSGGAGNTTSKSAPGLVFWVVVGLFIPILLSSFWLGKQHQLQTIRDRLRHGERPL
;
A
#
# COMPACT_ATOMS: atom_id res chain seq x y z
N MET A 1 53.42 4.98 -53.77
CA MET A 1 53.13 4.80 -52.35
C MET A 1 51.68 5.16 -52.15
N PHE A 2 50.77 4.17 -52.17
CA PHE A 2 49.30 4.39 -51.98
C PHE A 2 48.96 4.22 -50.51
N ILE A 3 48.43 5.28 -49.92
CA ILE A 3 47.94 5.24 -48.55
C ILE A 3 46.49 4.82 -48.63
N SER A 4 46.12 3.63 -48.10
CA SER A 4 44.81 3.15 -47.96
C SER A 4 44.23 3.73 -46.66
N VAL A 5 43.19 4.58 -46.78
CA VAL A 5 42.40 5.09 -45.65
C VAL A 5 41.31 4.08 -45.33
N SER A 6 41.40 3.47 -44.15
CA SER A 6 40.35 2.58 -43.63
C SER A 6 39.15 3.43 -43.14
N ALA A 7 38.00 3.26 -43.78
CA ALA A 7 36.76 3.84 -43.31
C ALA A 7 36.26 3.01 -42.12
N SER A 8 36.16 3.63 -40.96
CA SER A 8 35.48 3.05 -39.78
C SER A 8 33.96 3.11 -39.96
N ALA A 9 33.30 1.95 -39.94
CA ALA A 9 31.86 1.86 -39.97
C ALA A 9 31.32 2.41 -38.67
N VAL A 10 30.45 3.41 -38.77
CA VAL A 10 29.63 3.92 -37.62
C VAL A 10 28.57 2.88 -37.31
N THR A 11 28.70 2.22 -36.19
CA THR A 11 27.63 1.35 -35.64
C THR A 11 26.42 2.21 -35.28
N GLN A 12 25.32 2.08 -36.01
CA GLN A 12 24.04 2.66 -35.63
C GLN A 12 23.55 1.93 -34.40
N GLN A 13 23.53 2.63 -33.28
CA GLN A 13 22.88 2.14 -32.06
C GLN A 13 21.40 2.57 -32.12
N SER A 14 20.49 1.62 -32.41
CA SER A 14 19.06 1.84 -32.33
C SER A 14 18.63 1.74 -30.88
N GLY A 15 18.46 2.89 -30.22
CA GLY A 15 17.81 2.99 -28.94
C GLY A 15 16.33 3.26 -29.16
N SER A 16 15.43 2.43 -28.63
CA SER A 16 14.02 2.77 -28.52
C SER A 16 13.83 3.78 -27.39
N VAL A 17 13.50 5.02 -27.75
CA VAL A 17 13.07 6.03 -26.79
C VAL A 17 11.56 5.83 -26.60
N GLY A 18 11.17 5.23 -25.47
CA GLY A 18 9.77 5.20 -25.05
C GLY A 18 9.35 6.61 -24.63
N ILE A 19 8.49 7.25 -25.42
CA ILE A 19 7.83 8.49 -25.02
C ILE A 19 6.59 8.09 -24.22
N GLU A 20 6.64 8.21 -22.91
CA GLU A 20 5.47 8.08 -22.05
C GLU A 20 4.70 9.41 -22.06
N GLY A 21 3.65 9.49 -22.88
CA GLY A 21 2.76 10.63 -22.91
C GLY A 21 1.70 10.53 -21.83
N LYS A 22 1.81 11.30 -20.75
CA LYS A 22 0.75 11.44 -19.77
C LYS A 22 -0.31 12.38 -20.34
N ILE A 23 -1.48 11.86 -20.71
CA ILE A 23 -2.61 12.69 -21.14
C ILE A 23 -3.21 13.33 -19.88
N PRO A 24 -3.16 14.66 -19.71
CA PRO A 24 -3.81 15.30 -18.58
C PRO A 24 -5.33 15.11 -18.69
N SER A 25 -5.95 14.54 -17.68
CA SER A 25 -7.39 14.43 -17.52
C SER A 25 -7.79 15.16 -16.24
N ASN A 26 -8.96 15.81 -16.24
CA ASN A 26 -9.49 16.39 -15.02
C ASN A 26 -9.94 15.29 -14.07
N PRO A 27 -9.73 15.46 -12.74
CA PRO A 27 -10.24 14.53 -11.75
C PRO A 27 -11.75 14.30 -11.88
N PRO A 28 -12.28 13.17 -11.42
CA PRO A 28 -13.72 12.93 -11.37
C PRO A 28 -14.41 14.03 -10.56
N THR A 29 -15.47 14.61 -11.10
CA THR A 29 -16.25 15.67 -10.45
C THR A 29 -17.52 15.16 -9.77
N GLN A 30 -17.95 13.95 -10.11
CA GLN A 30 -19.14 13.31 -9.57
C GLN A 30 -18.76 12.32 -8.48
N ALA A 31 -19.30 12.51 -7.26
CA ALA A 31 -19.15 11.57 -6.17
C ALA A 31 -19.91 10.26 -6.42
N ALA A 32 -19.46 9.17 -5.83
CA ALA A 32 -20.29 7.99 -5.62
C ALA A 32 -21.35 8.26 -4.54
N THR A 33 -22.34 7.37 -4.43
CA THR A 33 -23.28 7.33 -3.29
C THR A 33 -23.12 6.01 -2.54
N ILE A 34 -23.42 6.00 -1.24
CA ILE A 34 -23.66 4.77 -0.49
C ILE A 34 -25.17 4.70 -0.26
N ASP A 35 -25.82 3.75 -0.92
CA ASP A 35 -27.28 3.52 -0.81
C ASP A 35 -27.56 2.34 0.14
N ILE A 36 -26.62 1.41 0.27
CA ILE A 36 -26.60 0.27 1.18
C ILE A 36 -25.22 0.21 1.86
N PRO A 37 -25.14 0.06 3.19
CA PRO A 37 -26.24 -0.05 4.18
C PRO A 37 -26.96 1.27 4.43
N GLY A 38 -28.13 1.19 5.09
CA GLY A 38 -28.82 2.38 5.59
C GLY A 38 -28.08 2.99 6.77
N ASN A 39 -28.17 4.32 6.92
CA ASN A 39 -27.55 5.03 8.04
C ASN A 39 -28.14 4.57 9.38
N GLY A 40 -27.29 4.30 10.37
CA GLY A 40 -27.67 3.79 11.69
C GLY A 40 -27.90 2.28 11.75
N GLN A 41 -27.70 1.55 10.68
CA GLN A 41 -27.90 0.09 10.65
C GLN A 41 -26.87 -0.63 11.52
N SER A 42 -27.32 -1.70 12.19
CA SER A 42 -26.46 -2.56 13.02
C SER A 42 -26.30 -3.94 12.39
N PHE A 43 -25.13 -4.51 12.56
CA PHE A 43 -24.75 -5.84 12.06
C PHE A 43 -24.18 -6.69 13.18
N SER A 44 -24.37 -8.00 13.09
CA SER A 44 -23.77 -9.00 13.99
C SER A 44 -22.86 -10.00 13.24
N THR A 45 -22.79 -9.88 11.93
CA THR A 45 -21.99 -10.75 11.06
C THR A 45 -21.18 -9.95 10.04
N LEU A 46 -20.02 -10.47 9.64
CA LEU A 46 -19.13 -9.92 8.63
C LEU A 46 -18.90 -10.92 7.50
N PRO A 47 -18.61 -10.46 6.27
CA PRO A 47 -18.54 -9.07 5.84
C PRO A 47 -19.93 -8.47 5.62
N ILE A 48 -20.03 -7.12 5.65
CA ILE A 48 -21.22 -6.41 5.22
C ILE A 48 -21.15 -6.08 3.73
N THR A 49 -22.30 -5.88 3.09
CA THR A 49 -22.37 -5.40 1.71
C THR A 49 -22.49 -3.89 1.71
N VAL A 50 -21.62 -3.21 0.94
CA VAL A 50 -21.70 -1.78 0.64
C VAL A 50 -22.00 -1.63 -0.84
N ALA A 51 -23.05 -0.91 -1.18
CA ALA A 51 -23.48 -0.71 -2.55
C ALA A 51 -24.04 0.71 -2.76
N GLY A 52 -23.97 1.18 -4.00
CA GLY A 52 -24.46 2.51 -4.37
C GLY A 52 -24.24 2.79 -5.85
N ARG A 53 -24.42 4.08 -6.19
CA ARG A 53 -24.29 4.56 -7.56
C ARG A 53 -22.93 5.23 -7.77
N CYS A 54 -22.45 5.17 -9.01
CA CYS A 54 -21.16 5.72 -9.40
C CYS A 54 -21.13 5.95 -10.92
N LYS A 55 -20.12 6.64 -11.41
CA LYS A 55 -19.87 6.75 -12.85
C LYS A 55 -19.17 5.49 -13.34
N THR A 56 -19.74 4.82 -14.33
CA THR A 56 -19.19 3.60 -14.94
C THR A 56 -17.74 3.79 -15.36
N GLY A 57 -16.91 2.79 -15.08
CA GLY A 57 -15.47 2.74 -15.40
C GLY A 57 -14.57 3.29 -14.30
N LEU A 58 -15.08 4.07 -13.34
CA LEU A 58 -14.26 4.55 -12.22
C LEU A 58 -14.05 3.45 -11.17
N LEU A 59 -12.89 3.46 -10.53
CA LEU A 59 -12.64 2.68 -9.34
C LEU A 59 -13.36 3.32 -8.15
N VAL A 60 -14.11 2.54 -7.40
CA VAL A 60 -14.74 2.94 -6.13
C VAL A 60 -13.95 2.33 -4.99
N GLU A 61 -13.46 3.15 -4.08
CA GLU A 61 -12.82 2.73 -2.85
C GLU A 61 -13.72 3.04 -1.66
N ILE A 62 -13.87 2.08 -0.76
CA ILE A 62 -14.61 2.25 0.48
C ILE A 62 -13.63 2.45 1.62
N PHE A 63 -13.92 3.46 2.44
CA PHE A 63 -13.20 3.76 3.68
C PHE A 63 -14.13 3.57 4.87
N LYS A 64 -13.61 2.97 5.95
CA LYS A 64 -14.23 2.84 7.27
C LYS A 64 -13.40 3.62 8.27
N ASN A 65 -13.96 4.64 8.91
CA ASN A 65 -13.22 5.52 9.83
C ASN A 65 -11.89 6.00 9.22
N ASN A 66 -11.91 6.41 7.93
CA ASN A 66 -10.75 6.84 7.12
C ASN A 66 -9.70 5.73 6.83
N VAL A 67 -9.98 4.47 7.14
CA VAL A 67 -9.12 3.32 6.80
C VAL A 67 -9.69 2.62 5.57
N PHE A 68 -8.85 2.33 4.58
CA PHE A 68 -9.24 1.58 3.39
C PHE A 68 -9.86 0.23 3.76
N ALA A 69 -11.04 -0.05 3.19
CA ALA A 69 -11.82 -1.26 3.49
C ALA A 69 -12.02 -2.17 2.28
N GLY A 70 -11.82 -1.65 1.07
CA GLY A 70 -11.95 -2.43 -0.15
C GLY A 70 -12.25 -1.56 -1.37
N SER A 71 -12.15 -2.17 -2.55
CA SER A 71 -12.37 -1.49 -3.83
C SER A 71 -13.11 -2.37 -4.83
N VAL A 72 -13.75 -1.72 -5.80
CA VAL A 72 -14.45 -2.36 -6.92
C VAL A 72 -14.55 -1.37 -8.08
N VAL A 73 -14.57 -1.86 -9.32
CA VAL A 73 -14.85 -1.00 -10.48
C VAL A 73 -16.36 -0.78 -10.63
N CYS A 74 -16.75 0.46 -10.84
CA CYS A 74 -18.13 0.84 -11.15
C CYS A 74 -18.59 0.25 -12.48
N THR A 75 -19.64 -0.55 -12.47
CA THR A 75 -20.18 -1.22 -13.65
C THR A 75 -21.65 -0.85 -13.81
N ASN A 76 -22.06 -0.43 -15.02
CA ASN A 76 -23.45 -0.06 -15.32
C ASN A 76 -24.04 1.00 -14.35
N GLY A 77 -23.23 1.97 -13.91
CA GLY A 77 -23.68 3.05 -13.06
C GLY A 77 -23.81 2.70 -11.57
N SER A 78 -23.40 1.51 -11.16
CA SER A 78 -23.53 1.01 -9.79
C SER A 78 -22.30 0.21 -9.35
N TYR A 79 -22.16 0.06 -8.05
CA TYR A 79 -21.15 -0.80 -7.45
C TYR A 79 -21.71 -1.58 -6.28
N SER A 80 -21.10 -2.72 -5.99
CA SER A 80 -21.39 -3.53 -4.80
C SER A 80 -20.14 -4.31 -4.42
N LEU A 81 -19.74 -4.23 -3.16
CA LEU A 81 -18.63 -5.02 -2.63
C LEU A 81 -18.90 -5.42 -1.19
N LYS A 82 -18.16 -6.44 -0.75
CA LYS A 82 -18.15 -6.89 0.64
C LYS A 82 -16.99 -6.25 1.38
N VAL A 83 -17.27 -5.67 2.53
CA VAL A 83 -16.27 -5.04 3.38
C VAL A 83 -16.32 -5.56 4.81
N ASP A 84 -15.16 -5.62 5.42
CA ASP A 84 -15.02 -5.84 6.85
C ASP A 84 -15.07 -4.50 7.58
N ILE A 85 -15.71 -4.45 8.76
CA ILE A 85 -15.80 -3.24 9.59
C ILE A 85 -15.30 -3.50 11.00
N PHE A 86 -14.92 -2.44 11.70
CA PHE A 86 -14.44 -2.53 13.08
C PHE A 86 -15.59 -2.81 14.04
N SER A 87 -15.28 -3.40 15.19
CA SER A 87 -16.22 -3.52 16.30
C SER A 87 -16.69 -2.13 16.76
N GLY A 88 -17.98 -1.98 17.04
CA GLY A 88 -18.61 -0.72 17.37
C GLY A 88 -18.97 0.13 16.15
N ARG A 89 -18.94 1.45 16.30
CA ARG A 89 -19.36 2.40 15.26
C ARG A 89 -18.32 2.54 14.16
N ASN A 90 -18.80 2.53 12.93
CA ASN A 90 -17.99 2.79 11.72
C ASN A 90 -18.69 3.85 10.86
N ASP A 91 -17.95 4.84 10.42
CA ASP A 91 -18.38 5.82 9.44
C ASP A 91 -17.83 5.41 8.08
N LEU A 92 -18.72 5.06 7.14
CA LEU A 92 -18.38 4.59 5.80
C LEU A 92 -18.45 5.75 4.82
N VAL A 93 -17.43 5.85 3.96
CA VAL A 93 -17.34 6.81 2.87
C VAL A 93 -16.86 6.09 1.62
N ALA A 94 -17.47 6.38 0.47
CA ALA A 94 -17.01 5.94 -0.84
C ALA A 94 -16.31 7.09 -1.57
N ARG A 95 -15.20 6.80 -2.23
CA ARG A 95 -14.49 7.75 -3.09
C ARG A 95 -14.19 7.12 -4.43
N VAL A 96 -14.38 7.87 -5.50
CA VAL A 96 -14.08 7.42 -6.85
C VAL A 96 -12.69 7.85 -7.28
N TYR A 97 -12.04 7.01 -8.09
CA TYR A 97 -10.73 7.29 -8.69
C TYR A 97 -10.77 6.99 -10.19
N ASP A 98 -10.09 7.79 -10.97
CA ASP A 98 -9.87 7.52 -12.40
C ASP A 98 -8.65 6.61 -12.65
N ASP A 99 -8.33 6.39 -13.93
CA ASP A 99 -7.17 5.57 -14.32
C ASP A 99 -5.82 6.25 -13.99
N LEU A 100 -5.81 7.58 -13.84
CA LEU A 100 -4.65 8.35 -13.40
C LEU A 100 -4.51 8.39 -11.87
N ASN A 101 -5.37 7.66 -11.15
CA ASN A 101 -5.45 7.66 -9.70
C ASN A 101 -5.78 9.03 -9.08
N GLN A 102 -6.54 9.85 -9.80
CA GLN A 102 -7.03 11.13 -9.31
C GLN A 102 -8.33 10.91 -8.55
N ALA A 103 -8.39 11.40 -7.31
CA ALA A 103 -9.57 11.26 -6.47
C ALA A 103 -10.68 12.23 -6.88
N GLY A 104 -11.91 11.73 -6.91
CA GLY A 104 -13.12 12.55 -6.94
C GLY A 104 -13.61 12.94 -5.55
N PRO A 105 -14.76 13.64 -5.47
CA PRO A 105 -15.38 14.01 -4.20
C PRO A 105 -15.81 12.78 -3.39
N ASP A 106 -15.86 12.93 -2.06
CA ASP A 106 -16.40 11.94 -1.15
C ASP A 106 -17.92 11.78 -1.32
N SER A 107 -18.42 10.58 -1.10
CA SER A 107 -19.86 10.27 -1.02
C SER A 107 -20.51 10.86 0.23
N ASN A 108 -21.80 10.63 0.38
CA ASN A 108 -22.47 10.71 1.68
C ASN A 108 -21.78 9.76 2.67
N THR A 109 -21.68 10.21 3.93
CA THR A 109 -21.23 9.36 5.04
C THR A 109 -22.40 8.52 5.55
N VAL A 110 -22.16 7.22 5.74
CA VAL A 110 -23.11 6.27 6.34
C VAL A 110 -22.50 5.69 7.60
N SER A 111 -23.14 5.96 8.74
CA SER A 111 -22.71 5.39 10.04
C SER A 111 -23.41 4.05 10.25
N VAL A 112 -22.63 3.03 10.60
CA VAL A 112 -23.11 1.69 10.93
C VAL A 112 -22.46 1.19 12.21
N THR A 113 -23.09 0.23 12.88
CA THR A 113 -22.55 -0.38 14.10
C THR A 113 -22.37 -1.88 13.92
N PHE A 114 -21.20 -2.39 14.24
CA PHE A 114 -20.95 -3.82 14.30
C PHE A 114 -20.98 -4.28 15.77
N ASN A 115 -21.99 -5.09 16.09
CA ASN A 115 -22.12 -5.73 17.38
C ASN A 115 -21.37 -7.05 17.37
N ASP A 116 -20.10 -6.99 17.81
CA ASP A 116 -19.26 -8.17 17.91
C ASP A 116 -19.71 -9.02 19.11
N GLY A 117 -20.38 -10.12 18.82
CA GLY A 117 -20.82 -11.08 19.84
C GLY A 117 -19.73 -12.00 20.36
N LEU A 118 -18.48 -11.86 19.90
CA LEU A 118 -17.39 -12.69 20.37
C LEU A 118 -16.99 -12.28 21.79
N PRO A 119 -16.77 -13.25 22.72
CA PRO A 119 -16.18 -12.94 24.00
C PRO A 119 -14.80 -12.28 23.77
N ASN A 120 -14.40 -11.37 24.67
CA ASN A 120 -13.15 -10.60 24.63
C ASN A 120 -11.90 -11.51 24.63
N THR A 121 -11.62 -12.19 23.53
CA THR A 121 -10.49 -13.10 23.35
C THR A 121 -9.28 -12.46 22.67
N GLY A 122 -9.21 -11.11 22.68
CA GLY A 122 -8.13 -10.37 22.04
C GLY A 122 -8.59 -9.57 20.81
N PRO A 123 -7.66 -8.86 20.15
CA PRO A 123 -7.97 -8.09 18.95
C PRO A 123 -8.40 -9.01 17.81
N ARG A 124 -9.49 -8.65 17.12
CA ARG A 124 -9.96 -9.37 15.94
C ARG A 124 -8.87 -9.43 14.87
N VAL A 125 -8.90 -10.50 14.08
CA VAL A 125 -8.12 -10.59 12.86
C VAL A 125 -8.51 -9.46 11.91
N SER A 126 -7.52 -8.79 11.35
CA SER A 126 -7.69 -7.69 10.38
C SER A 126 -6.73 -7.88 9.22
N LEU A 127 -7.22 -7.62 8.01
CA LEU A 127 -6.46 -7.71 6.77
C LEU A 127 -6.49 -6.36 6.07
N THR A 128 -5.33 -5.84 5.69
CA THR A 128 -5.21 -4.55 5.00
C THR A 128 -4.28 -4.65 3.80
N SER A 129 -4.42 -3.71 2.86
CA SER A 129 -3.51 -3.49 1.75
C SER A 129 -3.32 -2.00 1.54
N VAL A 130 -2.15 -1.60 1.07
CA VAL A 130 -1.88 -0.22 0.61
C VAL A 130 -2.31 -0.01 -0.84
N TYR A 131 -2.74 -1.08 -1.52
CA TYR A 131 -3.15 -1.03 -2.92
C TYR A 131 -4.62 -1.40 -3.06
N ALA A 132 -5.42 -0.49 -3.60
CA ALA A 132 -6.81 -0.73 -3.96
C ALA A 132 -6.94 -1.47 -5.30
N LYS A 133 -5.99 -1.23 -6.22
CA LYS A 133 -5.87 -1.93 -7.51
C LYS A 133 -4.41 -2.25 -7.82
N ARG A 134 -4.18 -3.39 -8.49
CA ARG A 134 -2.87 -3.73 -9.07
C ARG A 134 -3.05 -4.33 -10.44
N GLY A 135 -2.02 -4.19 -11.28
CA GLY A 135 -2.06 -4.71 -12.63
C GLY A 135 -0.82 -5.51 -13.00
N ALA A 136 -1.04 -6.44 -13.92
CA ALA A 136 0.01 -7.19 -14.60
C ALA A 136 -0.35 -7.37 -16.07
N ASN A 137 0.64 -7.65 -16.90
CA ASN A 137 0.39 -8.10 -18.27
C ASN A 137 -0.23 -9.51 -18.25
N PRO A 138 -1.02 -9.89 -19.27
CA PRO A 138 -1.45 -11.27 -19.43
C PRO A 138 -0.25 -12.22 -19.41
N ASN A 139 -0.41 -13.35 -18.73
CA ASN A 139 0.63 -14.37 -18.47
C ASN A 139 1.82 -13.87 -17.60
N ALA A 140 1.74 -12.68 -17.01
CA ALA A 140 2.70 -12.21 -16.03
C ALA A 140 2.21 -12.46 -14.60
N ASN A 141 3.15 -12.57 -13.67
CA ASN A 141 2.86 -12.72 -12.25
C ASN A 141 2.40 -11.40 -11.65
N LEU A 142 1.21 -11.38 -11.07
CA LEU A 142 0.67 -10.31 -10.23
C LEU A 142 1.00 -10.64 -8.78
N SER A 143 1.79 -9.80 -8.12
CA SER A 143 2.08 -9.90 -6.69
C SER A 143 1.29 -8.84 -5.92
N TRP A 144 0.71 -9.19 -4.77
CA TRP A 144 -0.08 -8.29 -3.94
C TRP A 144 0.36 -8.33 -2.48
N PRO A 145 0.99 -7.26 -1.97
CA PRO A 145 1.38 -7.16 -0.56
C PRO A 145 0.17 -6.90 0.32
N LEU A 146 0.09 -7.64 1.41
CA LEU A 146 -0.96 -7.61 2.42
C LEU A 146 -0.35 -7.55 3.81
N THR A 147 -1.05 -6.91 4.73
CA THR A 147 -0.71 -6.92 6.17
C THR A 147 -1.84 -7.58 6.95
N LEU A 148 -1.50 -8.66 7.64
CA LEU A 148 -2.38 -9.39 8.56
C LEU A 148 -2.05 -8.98 10.00
N SER A 149 -3.04 -8.59 10.77
CA SER A 149 -2.87 -8.21 12.16
C SER A 149 -3.99 -8.73 13.06
N GLY A 150 -3.72 -8.85 14.35
CA GLY A 150 -4.69 -9.37 15.32
C GLY A 150 -5.01 -10.85 15.12
N GLY A 151 -6.03 -11.34 15.85
CA GLY A 151 -6.42 -12.73 15.85
C GLY A 151 -5.40 -13.67 16.53
N THR A 152 -5.66 -14.96 16.44
CA THR A 152 -4.81 -16.01 17.01
C THR A 152 -4.42 -16.99 15.90
N GLY A 153 -3.11 -17.19 15.68
CA GLY A 153 -2.63 -18.18 14.70
C GLY A 153 -2.89 -19.62 15.15
N PRO A 154 -2.88 -20.60 14.23
CA PRO A 154 -2.64 -20.42 12.80
C PRO A 154 -3.82 -19.79 12.06
N TYR A 155 -3.52 -19.16 10.92
CA TYR A 155 -4.51 -18.51 10.06
C TYR A 155 -4.70 -19.33 8.79
N ALA A 156 -5.95 -19.54 8.39
CA ALA A 156 -6.32 -20.08 7.08
C ALA A 156 -6.59 -18.89 6.13
N VAL A 157 -5.91 -18.84 5.01
CA VAL A 157 -6.05 -17.80 3.98
C VAL A 157 -6.66 -18.41 2.73
N SER A 158 -7.71 -17.77 2.20
CA SER A 158 -8.34 -18.10 0.94
C SER A 158 -8.33 -16.88 0.03
N VAL A 159 -7.86 -17.03 -1.19
CA VAL A 159 -7.83 -15.97 -2.21
C VAL A 159 -8.63 -16.44 -3.42
N ASP A 160 -9.73 -15.76 -3.70
CA ASP A 160 -10.50 -15.90 -4.94
C ASP A 160 -10.12 -14.75 -5.87
N TRP A 161 -9.49 -15.08 -7.00
CA TRP A 161 -8.99 -14.09 -7.94
C TRP A 161 -10.07 -13.52 -8.87
N GLY A 162 -11.27 -14.11 -8.85
CA GLY A 162 -12.42 -13.64 -9.63
C GLY A 162 -12.33 -13.92 -11.14
N ASP A 163 -11.28 -14.60 -11.59
CA ASP A 163 -11.02 -14.94 -13.00
C ASP A 163 -11.49 -16.34 -13.38
N LYS A 164 -12.28 -16.99 -12.50
CA LYS A 164 -12.79 -18.36 -12.58
C LYS A 164 -11.73 -19.45 -12.35
N SER A 165 -10.53 -19.10 -11.96
CA SER A 165 -9.57 -20.07 -11.42
C SER A 165 -10.04 -20.62 -10.07
N ALA A 166 -9.50 -21.76 -9.67
CA ALA A 166 -9.75 -22.27 -8.32
C ALA A 166 -9.15 -21.30 -7.29
N PRO A 167 -9.81 -21.07 -6.15
CA PRO A 167 -9.23 -20.26 -5.08
C PRO A 167 -7.94 -20.84 -4.54
N ASP A 168 -6.96 -19.97 -4.28
CA ASP A 168 -5.74 -20.34 -3.59
C ASP A 168 -6.02 -20.50 -2.09
N LEU A 169 -5.54 -21.61 -1.51
CA LEU A 169 -5.72 -21.92 -0.09
C LEU A 169 -4.36 -22.21 0.53
N PHE A 170 -4.02 -21.47 1.60
CA PHE A 170 -2.79 -21.71 2.35
C PHE A 170 -2.93 -21.31 3.82
N SER A 171 -1.97 -21.69 4.66
CA SER A 171 -1.96 -21.35 6.07
C SER A 171 -0.74 -20.49 6.43
N ARG A 172 -0.93 -19.63 7.45
CA ARG A 172 0.14 -18.85 8.09
C ARG A 172 0.15 -19.09 9.58
N GLN A 173 1.33 -19.24 10.14
CA GLN A 173 1.48 -19.49 11.59
C GLN A 173 1.36 -18.20 12.40
N VAL A 174 1.82 -17.09 11.84
CA VAL A 174 1.91 -15.80 12.52
C VAL A 174 1.31 -14.67 11.67
N ALA A 175 0.82 -13.65 12.34
CA ALA A 175 0.45 -12.38 11.71
C ALA A 175 1.69 -11.66 11.13
N GLY A 176 1.49 -10.61 10.37
CA GLY A 176 2.53 -9.80 9.72
C GLY A 176 2.31 -9.68 8.23
N ASP A 177 3.29 -9.07 7.56
CA ASP A 177 3.25 -8.82 6.13
C ASP A 177 3.45 -10.10 5.32
N PHE A 178 2.79 -10.18 4.16
CA PHE A 178 2.94 -11.26 3.21
C PHE A 178 2.44 -10.85 1.83
N ASP A 179 2.91 -11.59 0.82
CA ASP A 179 2.46 -11.41 -0.55
C ASP A 179 1.60 -12.60 -1.00
N ILE A 180 0.52 -12.29 -1.72
CA ILE A 180 -0.18 -13.25 -2.54
C ILE A 180 0.23 -13.06 -4.00
N GLN A 181 0.26 -14.13 -4.79
CA GLN A 181 0.72 -14.10 -6.16
C GLN A 181 -0.23 -14.89 -7.07
N HIS A 182 -0.43 -14.36 -8.27
CA HIS A 182 -1.28 -15.00 -9.28
C HIS A 182 -0.78 -14.70 -10.69
N VAL A 183 -0.95 -15.65 -11.60
CA VAL A 183 -0.67 -15.43 -13.02
C VAL A 183 -1.97 -15.09 -13.74
N CYS A 184 -2.06 -13.88 -14.28
CA CYS A 184 -3.19 -13.46 -15.09
C CYS A 184 -3.29 -14.28 -16.38
N GLY A 185 -4.19 -15.26 -16.41
CA GLY A 185 -4.36 -16.13 -17.58
C GLY A 185 -5.01 -15.44 -18.78
N GLN A 186 -5.85 -14.46 -18.55
CA GLN A 186 -6.58 -13.70 -19.57
C GLN A 186 -6.64 -12.21 -19.24
N SER A 187 -6.75 -11.39 -20.27
CA SER A 187 -6.99 -9.96 -20.10
C SER A 187 -8.35 -9.72 -19.45
N GLY A 188 -8.41 -8.81 -18.49
CA GLY A 188 -9.65 -8.48 -17.80
C GLY A 188 -9.44 -7.64 -16.56
N ILE A 189 -10.56 -7.25 -15.96
CA ILE A 189 -10.61 -6.61 -14.65
C ILE A 189 -11.33 -7.58 -13.72
N TYR A 190 -10.70 -7.96 -12.64
CA TYR A 190 -11.17 -8.99 -11.73
C TYR A 190 -11.28 -8.47 -10.30
N ASN A 191 -12.36 -8.86 -9.62
CA ASN A 191 -12.53 -8.57 -8.19
C ASN A 191 -11.88 -9.69 -7.38
N VAL A 192 -10.76 -9.39 -6.75
CA VAL A 192 -10.03 -10.33 -5.89
C VAL A 192 -10.61 -10.26 -4.50
N THR A 193 -11.04 -11.39 -3.96
CA THR A 193 -11.56 -11.49 -2.59
C THR A 193 -10.62 -12.32 -1.75
N ILE A 194 -10.08 -11.71 -0.70
CA ILE A 194 -9.20 -12.35 0.26
C ILE A 194 -9.96 -12.53 1.57
N LYS A 195 -9.99 -13.76 2.07
CA LYS A 195 -10.57 -14.12 3.36
C LYS A 195 -9.49 -14.74 4.23
N VAL A 196 -9.37 -14.26 5.46
CA VAL A 196 -8.52 -14.88 6.48
C VAL A 196 -9.40 -15.32 7.64
N THR A 197 -9.15 -16.53 8.13
CA THR A 197 -9.83 -17.08 9.32
C THR A 197 -8.75 -17.46 10.33
N ASP A 198 -8.87 -16.98 11.56
CA ASP A 198 -7.96 -17.32 12.64
C ASP A 198 -8.36 -18.62 13.35
N ALA A 199 -7.54 -19.08 14.30
CA ALA A 199 -7.78 -20.32 15.06
C ALA A 199 -9.06 -20.29 15.90
N ASN A 200 -9.57 -19.10 16.26
CA ASN A 200 -10.79 -18.91 17.03
C ASN A 200 -12.03 -18.76 16.13
N GLY A 201 -11.88 -18.88 14.80
CA GLY A 201 -12.96 -18.72 13.84
C GLY A 201 -13.30 -17.26 13.51
N SER A 202 -12.56 -16.28 14.03
CA SER A 202 -12.70 -14.89 13.64
C SER A 202 -12.22 -14.69 12.20
N THR A 203 -12.95 -13.90 11.40
CA THR A 203 -12.67 -13.72 9.98
C THR A 203 -12.39 -12.27 9.64
N ALA A 204 -11.49 -12.06 8.68
CA ALA A 204 -11.25 -10.79 8.01
C ALA A 204 -11.45 -10.95 6.51
N PHE A 205 -11.97 -9.90 5.86
CA PHE A 205 -12.22 -9.85 4.43
C PHE A 205 -11.60 -8.61 3.83
N LEU A 206 -11.07 -8.77 2.63
CA LEU A 206 -10.60 -7.64 1.82
C LEU A 206 -10.95 -7.93 0.36
N GLN A 207 -11.64 -7.00 -0.30
CA GLN A 207 -11.89 -7.05 -1.72
C GLN A 207 -11.11 -5.93 -2.41
N VAL A 208 -10.40 -6.26 -3.49
CA VAL A 208 -9.53 -5.36 -4.27
C VAL A 208 -9.63 -5.68 -5.75
N VAL A 209 -9.07 -4.82 -6.62
CA VAL A 209 -9.22 -4.94 -8.07
C VAL A 209 -7.91 -5.34 -8.74
N ALA A 210 -7.89 -6.48 -9.43
CA ALA A 210 -6.80 -6.89 -10.31
C ALA A 210 -7.09 -6.47 -11.75
N ILE A 211 -6.09 -5.90 -12.45
CA ILE A 211 -6.19 -5.49 -13.86
C ILE A 211 -5.15 -6.28 -14.66
N CYS A 212 -5.61 -7.23 -15.44
CA CYS A 212 -4.76 -8.11 -16.25
C CYS A 212 -4.63 -7.64 -17.71
N ASN A 213 -4.70 -6.33 -17.97
CA ASN A 213 -4.61 -5.72 -19.31
C ASN A 213 -3.27 -5.02 -19.57
N GLY A 214 -2.37 -5.02 -18.60
CA GLY A 214 -1.08 -4.34 -18.62
C GLY A 214 -0.61 -3.98 -17.22
N SER A 215 0.65 -3.57 -17.08
CA SER A 215 1.18 -3.09 -15.81
C SER A 215 0.63 -1.69 -15.53
N ILE A 216 -0.08 -1.53 -14.44
CA ILE A 216 -0.38 -0.22 -13.86
C ILE A 216 0.61 0.07 -12.74
N GLN A 217 1.35 1.16 -12.86
CA GLN A 217 2.11 1.68 -11.72
C GLN A 217 1.16 2.45 -10.82
N GLN A 218 0.69 1.81 -9.77
CA GLN A 218 -0.01 2.50 -8.70
C GLN A 218 1.01 2.95 -7.67
N SER A 219 1.16 4.26 -7.51
CA SER A 219 1.90 4.81 -6.36
C SER A 219 1.16 4.40 -5.10
N ALA A 220 1.86 3.78 -4.16
CA ALA A 220 1.31 3.54 -2.83
C ALA A 220 0.83 4.86 -2.25
N THR A 221 -0.40 4.92 -1.79
CA THR A 221 -0.93 6.10 -1.12
C THR A 221 -0.31 6.19 0.27
N THR A 222 0.90 6.77 0.32
CA THR A 222 1.47 7.22 1.60
C THR A 222 0.73 8.50 1.97
N SER A 223 -0.07 8.44 2.98
CA SER A 223 -0.61 9.64 3.62
C SER A 223 0.55 10.48 4.15
N GLY A 224 0.77 11.63 3.51
CA GLY A 224 1.57 12.73 4.03
C GLY A 224 3.08 12.65 3.74
N GLY A 225 3.56 13.51 2.85
CA GLY A 225 4.97 13.85 2.76
C GLY A 225 5.45 14.13 1.33
N ALA A 226 5.79 15.35 1.11
CA ALA A 226 6.29 16.01 -0.08
C ALA A 226 7.17 15.17 -1.02
N GLY A 227 7.03 15.47 -2.30
CA GLY A 227 7.70 14.84 -3.42
C GLY A 227 9.22 14.74 -3.30
N ASN A 228 9.72 13.70 -3.94
CA ASN A 228 11.07 13.75 -4.49
C ASN A 228 11.16 12.88 -5.74
N THR A 229 11.40 13.53 -6.85
CA THR A 229 11.82 12.93 -8.10
C THR A 229 13.15 12.21 -7.89
N THR A 230 13.15 10.89 -7.93
CA THR A 230 14.40 10.12 -7.96
C THR A 230 14.83 9.90 -9.39
N SER A 231 15.72 10.76 -9.86
CA SER A 231 16.66 10.40 -10.91
C SER A 231 17.55 9.26 -10.40
N LYS A 232 17.65 8.17 -11.16
CA LYS A 232 18.66 7.12 -10.93
C LYS A 232 20.05 7.74 -11.10
N SER A 233 20.70 8.07 -10.00
CA SER A 233 22.15 8.25 -9.98
C SER A 233 22.78 7.06 -9.23
N ALA A 234 23.81 6.48 -9.85
CA ALA A 234 24.54 5.33 -9.33
C ALA A 234 25.00 5.55 -7.89
N PRO A 235 24.84 4.58 -6.99
CA PRO A 235 25.29 4.71 -5.62
C PRO A 235 26.76 4.28 -5.54
N GLY A 236 27.66 5.21 -5.49
CA GLY A 236 29.05 4.77 -5.33
C GLY A 236 30.01 5.83 -4.78
N LEU A 237 29.94 7.05 -5.25
CA LEU A 237 30.97 8.03 -4.92
C LEU A 237 30.58 9.01 -3.79
N VAL A 238 29.29 9.38 -3.68
CA VAL A 238 28.85 10.37 -2.69
C VAL A 238 28.81 9.78 -1.26
N PHE A 239 28.49 8.50 -1.14
CA PHE A 239 28.39 7.82 0.17
C PHE A 239 29.77 7.78 0.88
N TRP A 240 30.85 7.52 0.15
CA TRP A 240 32.21 7.45 0.71
C TRP A 240 32.76 8.82 1.12
N VAL A 241 32.38 9.89 0.42
CA VAL A 241 32.81 11.25 0.77
C VAL A 241 32.12 11.72 2.05
N VAL A 242 30.83 11.42 2.24
CA VAL A 242 30.08 11.79 3.44
C VAL A 242 30.58 10.98 4.66
N VAL A 243 30.77 9.68 4.53
CA VAL A 243 31.31 8.83 5.60
C VAL A 243 32.75 9.22 5.95
N GLY A 244 33.59 9.55 4.95
CA GLY A 244 34.96 9.97 5.16
C GLY A 244 35.11 11.30 5.89
N LEU A 245 34.14 12.22 5.77
CA LEU A 245 34.15 13.51 6.44
C LEU A 245 33.55 13.45 7.87
N PHE A 246 32.52 12.62 8.08
CA PHE A 246 31.88 12.55 9.40
C PHE A 246 32.68 11.78 10.47
N ILE A 247 33.45 10.78 10.08
CA ILE A 247 34.27 10.00 11.03
C ILE A 247 35.32 10.87 11.76
N PRO A 248 36.16 11.68 11.08
CA PRO A 248 37.12 12.52 11.79
C PRO A 248 36.49 13.62 12.65
N ILE A 249 35.30 14.15 12.25
CA ILE A 249 34.57 15.13 13.05
C ILE A 249 34.06 14.52 14.36
N LEU A 250 33.51 13.31 14.32
CA LEU A 250 33.06 12.62 15.52
C LEU A 250 34.22 12.23 16.45
N LEU A 251 35.35 11.79 15.89
CA LEU A 251 36.55 11.49 16.69
C LEU A 251 37.16 12.73 17.33
N SER A 252 37.20 13.86 16.59
CA SER A 252 37.74 15.11 17.12
C SER A 252 36.83 15.70 18.21
N SER A 253 35.50 15.63 18.06
CA SER A 253 34.57 16.12 19.08
C SER A 253 34.62 15.28 20.36
N PHE A 254 34.79 13.97 20.24
CA PHE A 254 34.98 13.07 21.37
C PHE A 254 36.31 13.36 22.11
N TRP A 255 37.38 13.61 21.39
CA TRP A 255 38.69 13.91 21.97
C TRP A 255 38.71 15.27 22.67
N LEU A 256 38.09 16.31 22.08
CA LEU A 256 37.92 17.64 22.69
C LEU A 256 37.05 17.57 23.95
N GLY A 257 35.95 16.81 23.95
CA GLY A 257 35.11 16.61 25.13
C GLY A 257 35.86 15.96 26.28
N LYS A 258 36.72 14.98 26.02
CA LYS A 258 37.56 14.30 27.03
C LYS A 258 38.61 15.24 27.60
N GLN A 259 39.23 16.08 26.78
CA GLN A 259 40.20 17.08 27.25
C GLN A 259 39.56 18.13 28.15
N HIS A 260 38.35 18.59 27.81
CA HIS A 260 37.63 19.57 28.61
C HIS A 260 37.25 19.03 30.00
N GLN A 261 36.82 17.76 30.09
CA GLN A 261 36.54 17.11 31.37
C GLN A 261 37.79 16.96 32.23
N LEU A 262 38.91 16.58 31.63
CA LEU A 262 40.16 16.44 32.36
C LEU A 262 40.70 17.80 32.92
N GLN A 263 40.50 18.90 32.20
CA GLN A 263 40.82 20.24 32.69
C GLN A 263 39.91 20.62 33.85
N THR A 264 38.60 20.41 33.74
CA THR A 264 37.65 20.72 34.81
C THR A 264 37.94 19.94 36.10
N ILE A 265 38.30 18.64 35.97
CA ILE A 265 38.71 17.85 37.14
C ILE A 265 40.03 18.36 37.75
N ARG A 266 40.98 18.75 36.92
CA ARG A 266 42.28 19.28 37.37
C ARG A 266 42.12 20.62 38.12
N ASP A 267 41.23 21.49 37.66
CA ASP A 267 40.91 22.76 38.28
C ASP A 267 40.18 22.58 39.62
N ARG A 268 39.26 21.64 39.73
CA ARG A 268 38.59 21.29 40.99
C ARG A 268 39.56 20.73 42.04
N LEU A 269 40.49 19.88 41.61
CA LEU A 269 41.53 19.34 42.49
C LEU A 269 42.49 20.44 43.01
N ARG A 270 42.76 21.47 42.20
CA ARG A 270 43.56 22.63 42.61
C ARG A 270 42.87 23.49 43.67
N HIS A 271 41.53 23.51 43.63
CA HIS A 271 40.73 24.27 44.62
C HIS A 271 40.30 23.44 45.84
N GLY A 272 40.81 22.21 45.99
CA GLY A 272 40.57 21.39 47.18
C GLY A 272 39.21 20.72 47.28
N GLU A 273 38.42 20.68 46.16
CA GLU A 273 37.13 20.01 46.12
C GLU A 273 37.32 18.53 45.80
N ARG A 274 36.68 17.64 46.58
CA ARG A 274 36.71 16.20 46.30
C ARG A 274 35.82 15.88 45.09
N PRO A 275 36.31 15.08 44.12
CA PRO A 275 35.44 14.60 43.04
C PRO A 275 34.37 13.66 43.61
N LEU A 276 33.11 13.86 43.18
CA LEU A 276 31.97 12.97 43.40
C LEU A 276 32.12 11.71 42.57
#